data_4f9e9e253d75a5f60b2552b9c23efa5b
#
_entry.id   4f9e9e253d75a5f60b2552b9c23efa5b
#
_cell.length_a   1.000
_cell.length_b   1.000
_cell.length_c   1.000
_cell.angle_alpha   90.00
_cell.angle_beta   90.00
_cell.angle_gamma   90.00
#
_symmetry.space_group_name_H-M   'P 1'
#
loop_
_entity.id
_entity.type
_entity.pdbx_description
1 polymer ?
#
loop_
_entity_poly.entity_id
_entity_poly.type
_entity_poly.pdbx_seq_one_letter_code
_entity_poly.pdbx_strand_id
1 'polypeptide(L)'
;MFLEGEKRVRHTRFVVVKMRELLKTALFAVLGVIILVGLITFFLRMGDGKSAGLYRDGTYEAELPLGQGTASVSVEIRDGRIADVTVTDDAETVSVMYPMVEDAAEEVAQQVVQNQSVENITVADTHTYSAQAVLDAVSACLEDAEK
;
A
#
# COMPACT_ATOMS: atom_id res chain seq x y z
N MET A 1 -0.14 65.42 -47.96
CA MET A 1 -0.59 64.08 -48.09
C MET A 1 0.33 63.23 -47.29
N PHE A 2 -0.01 63.16 -46.07
CA PHE A 2 0.79 62.50 -45.13
C PHE A 2 0.23 61.13 -44.85
N LEU A 3 0.89 60.23 -45.38
CA LEU A 3 0.93 58.95 -44.77
C LEU A 3 1.72 59.11 -43.50
N GLU A 4 1.12 59.77 -42.57
CA GLU A 4 1.45 59.52 -41.20
C GLU A 4 1.41 58.02 -41.03
N GLY A 5 2.57 57.43 -41.07
CA GLY A 5 2.68 56.07 -40.60
C GLY A 5 2.06 56.08 -39.25
N GLU A 6 0.82 55.64 -39.22
CA GLU A 6 0.19 55.28 -38.02
C GLU A 6 1.09 54.31 -37.34
N LYS A 7 1.96 54.87 -36.53
CA LYS A 7 2.62 54.07 -35.54
C LYS A 7 1.52 53.42 -34.76
N ARG A 8 1.18 52.21 -35.16
CA ARG A 8 0.45 51.34 -34.29
C ARG A 8 1.23 51.34 -33.00
N VAL A 9 0.86 52.22 -32.15
CA VAL A 9 1.21 52.16 -30.77
C VAL A 9 0.64 50.83 -30.34
N ARG A 10 1.47 49.80 -30.46
CA ARG A 10 1.20 48.57 -29.73
C ARG A 10 1.05 49.06 -28.32
N HIS A 11 -0.16 49.14 -27.88
CA HIS A 11 -0.42 49.17 -26.47
C HIS A 11 0.13 47.89 -25.88
N THR A 12 1.39 47.89 -25.75
CA THR A 12 2.02 47.09 -24.71
C THR A 12 1.42 47.68 -23.46
N ARG A 13 0.35 47.09 -23.01
CA ARG A 13 -0.10 47.30 -21.65
C ARG A 13 1.06 46.88 -20.78
N PHE A 14 1.93 47.84 -20.51
CA PHE A 14 2.80 47.73 -19.39
C PHE A 14 1.89 47.72 -18.19
N VAL A 15 1.43 46.57 -17.81
CA VAL A 15 0.93 46.36 -16.47
C VAL A 15 2.13 46.66 -15.61
N VAL A 16 2.22 47.90 -15.15
CA VAL A 16 3.17 48.25 -14.10
C VAL A 16 2.60 47.61 -12.84
N VAL A 17 2.75 46.30 -12.80
CA VAL A 17 2.58 45.55 -11.58
C VAL A 17 3.72 45.99 -10.71
N LYS A 18 3.38 46.69 -9.64
CA LYS A 18 4.40 47.10 -8.67
C LYS A 18 5.24 45.85 -8.36
N MET A 19 6.53 45.94 -8.56
CA MET A 19 7.47 44.84 -8.33
C MET A 19 7.21 44.07 -7.04
N ARG A 20 6.69 44.76 -6.03
CA ARG A 20 6.32 44.17 -4.74
C ARG A 20 5.14 43.19 -4.82
N GLU A 21 4.20 43.44 -5.69
CA GLU A 21 3.03 42.55 -5.87
C GLU A 21 3.40 41.34 -6.71
N LEU A 22 4.23 41.52 -7.75
CA LEU A 22 4.79 40.40 -8.50
C LEU A 22 5.63 39.50 -7.61
N LEU A 23 6.43 40.05 -6.73
CA LEU A 23 7.25 39.29 -5.80
C LEU A 23 6.39 38.47 -4.84
N LYS A 24 5.31 39.05 -4.32
CA LYS A 24 4.36 38.34 -3.46
C LYS A 24 3.66 37.18 -4.22
N THR A 25 3.22 37.43 -5.43
CA THR A 25 2.56 36.41 -6.25
C THR A 25 3.53 35.29 -6.62
N ALA A 26 4.77 35.63 -6.98
CA ALA A 26 5.81 34.64 -7.23
C ALA A 26 6.14 33.83 -5.98
N LEU A 27 6.22 34.46 -4.82
CA LEU A 27 6.47 33.79 -3.55
C LEU A 27 5.33 32.80 -3.21
N PHE A 28 4.06 33.22 -3.41
CA PHE A 28 2.91 32.35 -3.21
C PHE A 28 2.89 31.17 -4.20
N ALA A 29 3.25 31.40 -5.46
CA ALA A 29 3.34 30.35 -6.46
C ALA A 29 4.42 29.31 -6.09
N VAL A 30 5.59 29.77 -5.68
CA VAL A 30 6.68 28.89 -5.22
C VAL A 30 6.28 28.11 -3.97
N LEU A 31 5.65 28.78 -3.01
CA LEU A 31 5.15 28.12 -1.78
C LEU A 31 4.09 27.07 -2.12
N GLY A 32 3.17 27.37 -3.03
CA GLY A 32 2.16 26.41 -3.51
C GLY A 32 2.79 25.18 -4.16
N VAL A 33 3.82 25.35 -4.97
CA VAL A 33 4.56 24.22 -5.59
C VAL A 33 5.27 23.39 -4.53
N ILE A 34 5.89 24.02 -3.55
CA ILE A 34 6.58 23.31 -2.45
C ILE A 34 5.58 22.48 -1.64
N ILE A 35 4.41 23.04 -1.32
CA ILE A 35 3.35 22.33 -0.61
C ILE A 35 2.82 21.16 -1.45
N LEU A 36 2.62 21.37 -2.74
CA LEU A 36 2.15 20.34 -3.67
C LEU A 36 3.14 19.18 -3.76
N VAL A 37 4.42 19.48 -3.95
CA VAL A 37 5.48 18.46 -3.99
C VAL A 37 5.60 17.75 -2.65
N GLY A 38 5.50 18.48 -1.53
CA GLY A 38 5.47 17.91 -0.19
C GLY A 38 4.29 16.97 0.03
N LEU A 39 3.10 17.35 -0.43
CA LEU A 39 1.90 16.51 -0.39
C LEU A 39 2.05 15.26 -1.25
N ILE A 40 2.53 15.40 -2.48
CA ILE A 40 2.75 14.26 -3.38
C ILE A 40 3.77 13.29 -2.77
N THR A 41 4.90 13.77 -2.27
CA THR A 41 5.90 12.93 -1.62
C THR A 41 5.38 12.31 -0.33
N PHE A 42 4.56 13.03 0.43
CA PHE A 42 3.90 12.52 1.63
C PHE A 42 2.90 11.41 1.29
N PHE A 43 2.06 11.60 0.26
CA PHE A 43 1.11 10.58 -0.20
C PHE A 43 1.78 9.38 -0.84
N LEU A 44 2.84 9.57 -1.63
CA LEU A 44 3.62 8.45 -2.17
C LEU A 44 4.29 7.65 -1.04
N ARG A 45 4.76 8.33 -0.01
CA ARG A 45 5.30 7.68 1.18
C ARG A 45 4.24 7.01 2.04
N MET A 46 3.02 7.54 2.10
CA MET A 46 1.88 6.90 2.77
C MET A 46 1.28 5.77 1.95
N GLY A 47 1.27 5.90 0.62
CA GLY A 47 0.79 4.87 -0.31
C GLY A 47 1.70 3.65 -0.38
N ASP A 48 2.97 3.80 -0.05
CA ASP A 48 3.91 2.69 0.13
C ASP A 48 3.76 2.04 1.52
N GLY A 49 2.56 2.08 2.09
CA GLY A 49 2.18 1.45 3.37
C GLY A 49 3.39 1.26 4.27
N LYS A 50 3.78 2.30 4.97
CA LYS A 50 4.96 2.23 5.79
C LYS A 50 4.75 1.45 7.05
N SER A 51 4.78 0.17 6.86
CA SER A 51 5.46 -0.70 7.78
C SER A 51 6.92 -0.95 7.34
N ALA A 52 7.53 0.02 6.67
CA ALA A 52 8.92 -0.11 6.25
C ALA A 52 9.78 -0.32 7.50
N GLY A 53 10.10 -1.56 7.79
CA GLY A 53 10.97 -1.93 8.86
C GLY A 53 10.32 -2.56 10.09
N LEU A 54 9.03 -2.86 10.11
CA LEU A 54 8.41 -3.64 11.18
C LEU A 54 8.83 -5.10 11.14
N TYR A 55 8.98 -5.65 9.95
CA TYR A 55 9.32 -7.04 9.73
C TYR A 55 10.70 -7.20 9.10
N ARG A 56 11.35 -8.30 9.40
CA ARG A 56 12.59 -8.72 8.73
C ARG A 56 12.24 -9.45 7.45
N ASP A 57 12.96 -9.13 6.38
CA ASP A 57 12.82 -9.82 5.09
C ASP A 57 13.14 -11.30 5.22
N GLY A 58 12.35 -12.12 4.59
CA GLY A 58 12.50 -13.57 4.59
C GLY A 58 11.19 -14.28 4.39
N THR A 59 11.23 -15.59 4.43
CA THR A 59 10.07 -16.47 4.41
C THR A 59 9.91 -17.11 5.78
N TYR A 60 8.74 -16.98 6.36
CA TYR A 60 8.40 -17.49 7.68
C TYR A 60 7.28 -18.51 7.53
N GLU A 61 7.41 -19.64 8.22
CA GLU A 61 6.45 -20.74 8.15
C GLU A 61 5.89 -21.06 9.54
N ALA A 62 4.60 -21.31 9.60
CA ALA A 62 3.93 -21.80 10.80
C ALA A 62 3.01 -22.96 10.45
N GLU A 63 2.94 -23.92 11.35
CA GLU A 63 2.05 -25.08 11.18
C GLU A 63 0.58 -24.68 11.34
N LEU A 64 -0.24 -25.17 10.43
CA LEU A 64 -1.69 -25.05 10.49
C LEU A 64 -2.25 -26.35 11.09
N PRO A 65 -2.78 -26.34 12.32
CA PRO A 65 -3.32 -27.55 12.96
C PRO A 65 -4.66 -27.91 12.31
N LEU A 66 -4.62 -28.79 11.34
CA LEU A 66 -5.78 -29.44 10.78
C LEU A 66 -5.90 -30.83 11.41
N GLY A 67 -7.07 -31.22 11.90
CA GLY A 67 -7.31 -32.39 12.74
C GLY A 67 -6.69 -33.72 12.27
N GLN A 68 -6.48 -33.92 10.99
CA GLN A 68 -5.77 -35.07 10.41
C GLN A 68 -4.94 -34.62 9.20
N GLY A 69 -3.80 -34.05 9.45
CA GLY A 69 -2.89 -33.58 8.41
C GLY A 69 -2.13 -32.36 8.89
N THR A 70 -0.97 -32.17 8.34
CA THR A 70 -0.16 -30.98 8.59
C THR A 70 -0.15 -30.15 7.32
N ALA A 71 -0.65 -28.94 7.42
CA ALA A 71 -0.40 -27.89 6.44
C ALA A 71 0.46 -26.83 7.09
N SER A 72 1.16 -26.06 6.30
CA SER A 72 1.91 -24.89 6.77
C SER A 72 1.46 -23.64 6.05
N VAL A 73 1.45 -22.54 6.78
CA VAL A 73 1.27 -21.21 6.23
C VAL A 73 2.65 -20.61 6.08
N SER A 74 2.95 -20.13 4.89
CA SER A 74 4.20 -19.44 4.56
C SER A 74 3.90 -17.97 4.28
N VAL A 75 4.60 -17.09 4.97
CA VAL A 75 4.52 -15.64 4.78
C VAL A 75 5.85 -15.14 4.23
N GLU A 76 5.81 -14.56 3.04
CA GLU A 76 6.98 -13.93 2.44
C GLU A 76 6.99 -12.43 2.74
N ILE A 77 8.11 -11.95 3.27
CA ILE A 77 8.33 -10.54 3.57
C ILE A 77 9.46 -10.02 2.71
N ARG A 78 9.17 -8.93 2.00
CA ARG A 78 10.11 -8.18 1.17
C ARG A 78 10.05 -6.70 1.51
N ASP A 79 11.20 -6.09 1.68
CA ASP A 79 11.32 -4.66 2.01
C ASP A 79 10.56 -4.27 3.29
N GLY A 80 10.50 -5.18 4.27
CA GLY A 80 9.79 -4.99 5.53
C GLY A 80 8.27 -5.06 5.42
N ARG A 81 7.74 -5.56 4.30
CA ARG A 81 6.30 -5.66 4.01
C ARG A 81 5.90 -7.10 3.69
N ILE A 82 4.67 -7.44 4.03
CA ILE A 82 4.07 -8.71 3.64
C ILE A 82 3.88 -8.70 2.12
N ALA A 83 4.64 -9.54 1.43
CA ALA A 83 4.60 -9.66 -0.03
C ALA A 83 3.61 -10.73 -0.49
N ASP A 84 3.58 -11.85 0.20
CA ASP A 84 2.70 -12.97 -0.13
C ASP A 84 2.39 -13.83 1.10
N VAL A 85 1.25 -14.50 1.07
CA VAL A 85 0.81 -15.48 2.07
C VAL A 85 0.32 -16.71 1.33
N THR A 86 0.94 -17.83 1.55
CA THR A 86 0.64 -19.10 0.89
C THR A 86 0.38 -20.20 1.89
N VAL A 87 -0.60 -21.04 1.65
CA VAL A 87 -0.80 -22.29 2.39
C VAL A 87 -0.20 -23.44 1.57
N THR A 88 0.74 -24.14 2.16
CA THR A 88 1.41 -25.28 1.56
C THR A 88 0.96 -26.56 2.25
N ASP A 89 0.61 -27.54 1.46
CA ASP A 89 0.19 -28.86 1.91
C ASP A 89 1.13 -29.90 1.30
N ASP A 90 1.89 -30.56 2.12
CA ASP A 90 2.88 -31.58 1.69
C ASP A 90 2.22 -32.84 1.09
N ALA A 91 0.94 -33.06 1.32
CA ALA A 91 0.25 -34.29 0.96
C ALA A 91 -1.03 -34.10 0.13
N GLU A 92 -1.26 -32.91 -0.42
CA GLU A 92 -2.52 -32.54 -1.10
C GLU A 92 -3.78 -32.83 -0.23
N THR A 93 -3.58 -32.96 1.08
CA THR A 93 -4.64 -33.35 2.01
C THR A 93 -5.62 -32.21 2.23
N VAL A 94 -5.13 -30.95 2.22
CA VAL A 94 -5.95 -29.77 2.47
C VAL A 94 -6.93 -29.55 1.33
N SER A 95 -6.46 -29.57 0.10
CA SER A 95 -7.32 -29.34 -1.08
C SER A 95 -8.40 -30.41 -1.25
N VAL A 96 -8.13 -31.64 -0.81
CA VAL A 96 -9.09 -32.75 -0.96
C VAL A 96 -10.02 -32.89 0.25
N MET A 97 -9.46 -32.80 1.45
CA MET A 97 -10.24 -33.02 2.69
C MET A 97 -10.82 -31.74 3.29
N TYR A 98 -10.20 -30.60 3.01
CA TYR A 98 -10.59 -29.31 3.60
C TYR A 98 -10.63 -28.19 2.54
N PRO A 99 -11.46 -28.31 1.49
CA PRO A 99 -11.51 -27.31 0.43
C PRO A 99 -11.87 -25.90 0.95
N MET A 100 -12.65 -25.83 2.03
CA MET A 100 -12.99 -24.55 2.68
C MET A 100 -11.77 -23.85 3.30
N VAL A 101 -10.73 -24.58 3.63
CA VAL A 101 -9.49 -23.99 4.17
C VAL A 101 -8.70 -23.31 3.05
N GLU A 102 -8.67 -23.89 1.87
CA GLU A 102 -8.03 -23.30 0.70
C GLU A 102 -8.70 -21.98 0.30
N ASP A 103 -10.02 -21.98 0.18
CA ASP A 103 -10.81 -20.77 -0.12
C ASP A 103 -10.62 -19.69 0.95
N ALA A 104 -10.69 -20.09 2.22
CA ALA A 104 -10.46 -19.18 3.33
C ALA A 104 -9.04 -18.62 3.36
N ALA A 105 -8.05 -19.44 3.05
CA ALA A 105 -6.66 -19.03 3.00
C ALA A 105 -6.39 -17.99 1.90
N GLU A 106 -6.97 -18.18 0.72
CA GLU A 106 -6.87 -17.22 -0.37
C GLU A 106 -7.52 -15.88 -0.01
N GLU A 107 -8.72 -15.92 0.57
CA GLU A 107 -9.46 -14.73 1.00
C GLU A 107 -8.68 -13.97 2.09
N VAL A 108 -8.14 -14.65 3.07
CA VAL A 108 -7.30 -14.09 4.12
C VAL A 108 -6.00 -13.52 3.55
N ALA A 109 -5.31 -14.29 2.70
CA ALA A 109 -4.04 -13.89 2.10
C ALA A 109 -4.15 -12.57 1.35
N GLN A 110 -5.17 -12.43 0.51
CA GLN A 110 -5.40 -11.20 -0.25
C GLN A 110 -5.60 -9.99 0.68
N GLN A 111 -6.38 -10.13 1.73
CA GLN A 111 -6.65 -9.04 2.66
C GLN A 111 -5.44 -8.70 3.53
N VAL A 112 -4.72 -9.70 4.00
CA VAL A 112 -3.49 -9.50 4.80
C VAL A 112 -2.44 -8.74 4.00
N VAL A 113 -2.23 -9.10 2.73
CA VAL A 113 -1.29 -8.41 1.85
C VAL A 113 -1.75 -6.98 1.56
N GLN A 114 -3.04 -6.77 1.32
CA GLN A 114 -3.58 -5.42 1.08
C GLN A 114 -3.52 -4.52 2.31
N ASN A 115 -3.91 -5.05 3.45
CA ASN A 115 -3.97 -4.30 4.71
C ASN A 115 -2.61 -4.22 5.42
N GLN A 116 -1.66 -5.07 5.05
CA GLN A 116 -0.37 -5.22 5.75
C GLN A 116 -0.54 -5.52 7.25
N SER A 117 -1.62 -6.20 7.60
CA SER A 117 -2.02 -6.54 8.97
C SER A 117 -2.97 -7.73 8.98
N VAL A 118 -2.99 -8.44 10.08
CA VAL A 118 -3.97 -9.50 10.36
C VAL A 118 -5.25 -8.95 11.00
N GLU A 119 -5.29 -7.67 11.28
CA GLU A 119 -6.46 -7.02 11.87
C GLU A 119 -7.49 -6.63 10.81
N ASN A 120 -8.75 -6.59 11.22
CA ASN A 120 -9.87 -6.17 10.38
C ASN A 120 -10.06 -6.99 9.09
N ILE A 121 -9.72 -8.26 9.15
CA ILE A 121 -9.95 -9.20 8.05
C ILE A 121 -11.42 -9.64 8.08
N THR A 122 -12.08 -9.49 6.96
CA THR A 122 -13.48 -9.89 6.77
C THR A 122 -13.54 -11.11 5.87
N VAL A 123 -14.10 -12.19 6.35
CA VAL A 123 -14.29 -13.44 5.60
C VAL A 123 -15.76 -13.81 5.54
N ALA A 124 -16.13 -14.65 4.59
CA ALA A 124 -17.47 -15.17 4.50
C ALA A 124 -17.83 -15.97 5.77
N ASP A 125 -19.08 -15.85 6.23
CA ASP A 125 -19.54 -16.51 7.47
C ASP A 125 -19.31 -18.03 7.46
N THR A 126 -19.33 -18.64 6.28
CA THR A 126 -19.07 -20.06 6.07
C THR A 126 -17.60 -20.45 6.30
N HIS A 127 -16.68 -19.52 6.19
CA HIS A 127 -15.24 -19.73 6.27
C HIS A 127 -14.62 -19.21 7.58
N THR A 128 -15.43 -18.67 8.49
CA THR A 128 -14.93 -17.96 9.69
C THR A 128 -13.98 -18.83 10.52
N TYR A 129 -14.31 -20.11 10.71
CA TYR A 129 -13.47 -20.99 11.53
C TYR A 129 -12.13 -21.32 10.85
N SER A 130 -12.18 -21.63 9.55
CA SER A 130 -10.98 -21.91 8.76
C SER A 130 -10.09 -20.66 8.62
N ALA A 131 -10.72 -19.51 8.41
CA ALA A 131 -10.02 -18.24 8.32
C ALA A 131 -9.33 -17.86 9.64
N GLN A 132 -9.94 -18.13 10.78
CA GLN A 132 -9.33 -17.89 12.08
C GLN A 132 -8.06 -18.73 12.27
N ALA A 133 -8.09 -20.00 11.89
CA ALA A 133 -6.92 -20.86 11.97
C ALA A 133 -5.78 -20.35 11.07
N VAL A 134 -6.08 -19.89 9.87
CA VAL A 134 -5.11 -19.29 8.95
C VAL A 134 -4.54 -17.98 9.53
N LEU A 135 -5.40 -17.13 10.08
CA LEU A 135 -4.98 -15.87 10.70
C LEU A 135 -4.07 -16.10 11.90
N ASP A 136 -4.34 -17.09 12.73
CA ASP A 136 -3.50 -17.45 13.87
C ASP A 136 -2.11 -17.91 13.41
N ALA A 137 -2.05 -18.70 12.34
CA ALA A 137 -0.80 -19.13 11.75
C ALA A 137 -0.01 -17.97 11.10
N VAL A 138 -0.68 -17.10 10.38
CA VAL A 138 -0.07 -15.87 9.82
C VAL A 138 0.45 -14.98 10.94
N SER A 139 -0.31 -14.79 12.01
CA SER A 139 0.10 -14.01 13.17
C SER A 139 1.38 -14.56 13.80
N ALA A 140 1.49 -15.88 13.96
CA ALA A 140 2.71 -16.53 14.44
C ALA A 140 3.93 -16.28 13.52
N CYS A 141 3.73 -16.34 12.20
CA CYS A 141 4.78 -15.99 11.24
C CYS A 141 5.24 -14.54 11.38
N LEU A 142 4.30 -13.61 11.58
CA LEU A 142 4.62 -12.20 11.73
C LEU A 142 5.32 -11.90 13.07
N GLU A 143 4.97 -12.58 14.14
CA GLU A 143 5.70 -12.48 15.43
C GLU A 143 7.17 -12.90 15.28
N ASP A 144 7.43 -13.96 14.54
CA ASP A 144 8.81 -14.42 14.24
C ASP A 144 9.55 -13.43 13.33
N ALA A 145 8.84 -12.71 12.49
CA ALA A 145 9.38 -11.72 11.56
C ALA A 145 9.59 -10.34 12.21
N GLU A 146 9.02 -10.07 13.37
CA GLU A 146 9.18 -8.78 14.05
C GLU A 146 10.65 -8.52 14.43
N LYS A 147 11.05 -7.29 14.25
CA LYS A 147 12.41 -6.83 14.58
C LYS A 147 12.60 -6.59 16.07
#